data_da668337ccd883264db78c01b62e8d60
#
_entry.id   da668337ccd883264db78c01b62e8d60
#
_cell.length_a   1.000
_cell.length_b   1.000
_cell.length_c   1.000
_cell.angle_alpha   90.00
_cell.angle_beta   90.00
_cell.angle_gamma   90.00
#
_symmetry.space_group_name_H-M   'P 1'
#
loop_
_entity.id
_entity.type
_entity.pdbx_description
1 polymer ?
#
loop_
_entity_poly.entity_id
_entity_poly.type
_entity_poly.pdbx_seq_one_letter_code
_entity_poly.pdbx_strand_id
1 'polypeptide(L)'
;MKRIIAVLCAATLLLCGLTACEDKNTGDASSEVFTNNAYEPIKREEIKYEEIGEPSVKPENTYKSGDVKEIGVKIEGADENDNLTLFVGKKASLTYKLFPEKPAITAVHWESSNEKIVKIDKDGQILGLAPGCATIACTTVLGYSDTIKVYVYEYEGNAELAGQLFTLLNDARVKALSATADADQAATEGAATEGAASEQAATEETASEEAVSPYAFINTDVALQQAVNQRVYEEACEGKMDSTRPNFYGMGDDRQHTTILTDYDIHSRGSTCLNGIWGEYTAEQVAEILLSSEDSKSMITNEKYEYMSVGCYKNGEVTYWLVMMFIPF
;
A
#
# COMPACT_ATOMS: atom_id res chain seq x y z
N MET A 1 28.57 21.89 37.44
CA MET A 1 28.86 20.45 37.42
C MET A 1 27.61 19.74 37.00
N LYS A 2 27.46 19.50 35.69
CA LYS A 2 26.33 18.77 35.12
C LYS A 2 26.66 17.29 35.08
N ARG A 3 25.90 16.47 35.78
CA ARG A 3 26.03 15.01 35.75
C ARG A 3 25.43 14.49 34.45
N ILE A 4 26.25 13.96 33.59
CA ILE A 4 25.85 13.18 32.43
C ILE A 4 25.50 11.78 32.97
N ILE A 5 24.22 11.40 32.89
CA ILE A 5 23.76 10.03 33.15
C ILE A 5 23.84 9.33 31.78
N ALA A 6 24.86 8.53 31.60
CA ALA A 6 24.92 7.58 30.51
C ALA A 6 23.99 6.41 30.85
N VAL A 7 22.87 6.31 30.14
CA VAL A 7 22.02 5.13 30.19
C VAL A 7 22.63 4.11 29.24
N LEU A 8 23.29 3.11 29.82
CA LEU A 8 23.67 1.90 29.10
C LEU A 8 22.41 1.10 28.83
N CYS A 9 21.89 1.13 27.62
CA CYS A 9 20.92 0.14 27.16
C CYS A 9 21.66 -1.18 26.93
N ALA A 10 21.51 -2.12 27.85
CA ALA A 10 21.91 -3.51 27.66
C ALA A 10 20.93 -4.15 26.66
N ALA A 11 21.38 -4.34 25.43
CA ALA A 11 20.67 -5.16 24.46
C ALA A 11 20.71 -6.61 24.94
N THR A 12 19.62 -7.08 25.54
CA THR A 12 19.36 -8.51 25.70
C THR A 12 18.77 -9.03 24.40
N LEU A 13 19.61 -9.65 23.58
CA LEU A 13 19.19 -10.50 22.47
C LEU A 13 18.41 -11.69 23.03
N LEU A 14 17.07 -11.62 23.00
CA LEU A 14 16.23 -12.81 23.08
C LEU A 14 16.03 -13.32 21.64
N LEU A 15 16.70 -14.43 21.31
CA LEU A 15 16.39 -15.23 20.14
C LEU A 15 14.96 -15.81 20.34
N CYS A 16 13.93 -15.12 19.88
CA CYS A 16 12.65 -15.75 19.60
C CYS A 16 12.62 -16.15 18.14
N GLY A 17 12.24 -17.41 17.93
CA GLY A 17 12.41 -18.16 16.69
C GLY A 17 11.98 -17.42 15.42
N LEU A 18 12.84 -17.56 14.45
CA LEU A 18 12.61 -17.27 13.05
C LEU A 18 11.34 -17.97 12.56
N THR A 19 10.23 -17.25 12.49
CA THR A 19 9.14 -17.64 11.61
C THR A 19 9.28 -16.81 10.34
N ALA A 20 10.09 -17.34 9.42
CA ALA A 20 10.11 -16.85 8.06
C ALA A 20 8.69 -16.92 7.51
N CYS A 21 8.17 -15.82 6.97
CA CYS A 21 7.07 -15.87 6.03
C CYS A 21 7.62 -16.54 4.77
N GLU A 22 7.63 -17.86 4.75
CA GLU A 22 7.90 -18.62 3.54
C GLU A 22 6.67 -18.53 2.64
N ASP A 23 6.68 -17.56 1.74
CA ASP A 23 6.12 -17.83 0.43
C ASP A 23 7.06 -18.86 -0.20
N LYS A 24 6.56 -20.05 -0.51
CA LYS A 24 7.34 -21.25 -0.89
C LYS A 24 8.21 -21.09 -2.15
N ASN A 25 8.41 -19.88 -2.65
CA ASN A 25 9.16 -19.62 -3.88
C ASN A 25 10.31 -18.60 -3.78
N THR A 26 10.54 -17.92 -2.65
CA THR A 26 11.72 -17.05 -2.52
C THR A 26 12.23 -17.07 -1.09
N GLY A 27 13.40 -17.68 -0.89
CA GLY A 27 14.03 -17.74 0.42
C GLY A 27 14.69 -16.40 0.77
N ASP A 28 13.96 -15.49 1.36
CA ASP A 28 14.50 -14.30 2.01
C ASP A 28 13.93 -14.19 3.42
N ALA A 29 14.82 -14.34 4.40
CA ALA A 29 14.50 -14.23 5.81
C ALA A 29 14.44 -12.74 6.20
N SER A 30 13.27 -12.26 6.60
CA SER A 30 13.13 -10.95 7.25
C SER A 30 13.45 -11.08 8.74
N SER A 31 14.44 -10.34 9.23
CA SER A 31 14.71 -10.22 10.66
C SER A 31 13.89 -9.08 11.25
N GLU A 32 13.07 -9.36 12.25
CA GLU A 32 12.24 -8.38 12.94
C GLU A 32 13.03 -7.81 14.14
N VAL A 33 13.23 -6.49 14.19
CA VAL A 33 13.77 -5.78 15.35
C VAL A 33 12.59 -5.22 16.15
N PHE A 34 12.17 -5.88 17.23
CA PHE A 34 11.09 -5.37 18.09
C PHE A 34 11.68 -4.51 19.21
N THR A 35 11.18 -3.29 19.36
CA THR A 35 11.44 -2.47 20.54
C THR A 35 10.35 -2.75 21.57
N ASN A 36 10.71 -3.41 22.68
CA ASN A 36 9.79 -3.85 23.75
C ASN A 36 9.34 -2.71 24.68
N ASN A 37 8.80 -1.63 24.15
CA ASN A 37 8.10 -0.67 24.97
C ASN A 37 6.59 -1.00 24.92
N ALA A 38 6.05 -1.46 26.02
CA ALA A 38 4.62 -1.76 26.11
C ALA A 38 3.84 -0.45 26.25
N TYR A 39 3.32 0.07 25.15
CA TYR A 39 2.29 1.09 25.16
C TYR A 39 0.93 0.44 25.26
N GLU A 40 -0.02 1.11 25.93
CA GLU A 40 -1.39 0.62 25.94
C GLU A 40 -2.00 0.70 24.54
N PRO A 41 -2.74 -0.34 24.10
CA PRO A 41 -3.45 -0.33 22.84
C PRO A 41 -4.40 0.87 22.75
N ILE A 42 -4.51 1.47 21.59
CA ILE A 42 -5.52 2.50 21.34
C ILE A 42 -6.91 1.86 21.31
N LYS A 43 -7.92 2.60 21.77
CA LYS A 43 -9.31 2.17 21.64
C LYS A 43 -9.79 2.50 20.24
N ARG A 44 -10.12 1.46 19.47
CA ARG A 44 -10.83 1.61 18.21
C ARG A 44 -12.24 2.12 18.48
N GLU A 45 -12.68 3.16 17.77
CA GLU A 45 -14.05 3.65 17.84
C GLU A 45 -15.00 2.64 17.19
N GLU A 46 -16.18 2.44 17.80
CA GLU A 46 -17.22 1.60 17.21
C GLU A 46 -17.83 2.31 16.01
N ILE A 47 -17.70 1.70 14.83
CA ILE A 47 -18.23 2.25 13.58
C ILE A 47 -19.72 1.88 13.51
N LYS A 48 -20.56 2.91 13.40
CA LYS A 48 -21.99 2.76 13.17
C LYS A 48 -22.28 2.78 11.68
N TYR A 49 -22.88 1.71 11.20
CA TYR A 49 -23.30 1.57 9.82
C TYR A 49 -24.73 2.10 9.64
N GLU A 50 -24.96 2.86 8.58
CA GLU A 50 -26.29 3.14 8.10
C GLU A 50 -26.67 2.06 7.07
N GLU A 51 -27.85 1.46 7.23
CA GLU A 51 -28.32 0.45 6.28
C GLU A 51 -28.50 1.04 4.88
N ILE A 52 -28.18 0.28 3.85
CA ILE A 52 -28.54 0.52 2.46
C ILE A 52 -29.65 -0.47 2.05
N GLY A 53 -30.31 -0.21 0.94
CA GLY A 53 -31.41 -1.03 0.41
C GLY A 53 -31.03 -2.48 0.12
N GLU A 54 -32.00 -3.23 -0.38
CA GLU A 54 -31.76 -4.61 -0.78
C GLU A 54 -30.73 -4.71 -1.90
N PRO A 55 -29.94 -5.80 -1.94
CA PRO A 55 -28.99 -6.03 -3.01
C PRO A 55 -29.65 -6.11 -4.37
N SER A 56 -28.89 -5.81 -5.40
CA SER A 56 -29.33 -5.94 -6.77
C SER A 56 -29.67 -7.39 -7.10
N VAL A 57 -30.78 -7.59 -7.82
CA VAL A 57 -31.17 -8.89 -8.33
C VAL A 57 -30.84 -8.95 -9.81
N LYS A 58 -30.11 -9.99 -10.22
CA LYS A 58 -29.72 -10.18 -11.62
C LYS A 58 -31.00 -10.28 -12.50
N PRO A 59 -31.20 -9.40 -13.49
CA PRO A 59 -32.39 -9.42 -14.30
C PRO A 59 -32.41 -10.69 -15.16
N GLU A 60 -33.60 -11.30 -15.28
CA GLU A 60 -33.79 -12.40 -16.23
C GLU A 60 -33.68 -11.87 -17.67
N ASN A 61 -32.81 -12.49 -18.45
CA ASN A 61 -32.64 -12.14 -19.86
C ASN A 61 -33.82 -12.69 -20.69
N THR A 62 -34.81 -11.85 -20.91
CA THR A 62 -36.03 -12.21 -21.67
C THR A 62 -36.02 -11.77 -23.14
N TYR A 63 -34.90 -11.16 -23.60
CA TYR A 63 -34.83 -10.57 -24.93
C TYR A 63 -34.25 -11.53 -25.97
N LYS A 64 -34.88 -11.54 -27.15
CA LYS A 64 -34.33 -12.26 -28.30
C LYS A 64 -33.28 -11.41 -28.99
N SER A 65 -32.16 -12.04 -29.30
CA SER A 65 -30.95 -11.48 -29.90
C SER A 65 -31.19 -10.90 -31.32
N GLY A 66 -31.98 -9.92 -31.50
CA GLY A 66 -32.19 -9.33 -32.84
C GLY A 66 -32.69 -7.88 -32.83
N ASP A 67 -33.17 -7.43 -31.69
CA ASP A 67 -33.90 -6.17 -31.61
C ASP A 67 -33.11 -4.99 -31.09
N VAL A 68 -31.84 -5.18 -30.68
CA VAL A 68 -31.05 -4.11 -30.02
C VAL A 68 -29.72 -3.92 -30.71
N LYS A 69 -29.48 -2.71 -31.18
CA LYS A 69 -28.17 -2.23 -31.54
C LYS A 69 -27.26 -2.24 -30.31
N GLU A 70 -25.96 -2.39 -30.54
CA GLU A 70 -24.91 -2.41 -29.53
C GLU A 70 -25.19 -1.46 -28.36
N ILE A 71 -25.32 -2.00 -27.15
CA ILE A 71 -25.53 -1.27 -25.90
C ILE A 71 -24.29 -1.43 -25.06
N GLY A 72 -23.66 -0.31 -24.71
CA GLY A 72 -22.62 -0.24 -23.69
C GLY A 72 -23.16 0.36 -22.39
N VAL A 73 -22.46 0.15 -21.30
CA VAL A 73 -22.64 0.81 -20.02
C VAL A 73 -21.33 1.40 -19.54
N LYS A 74 -21.37 2.55 -18.91
CA LYS A 74 -20.21 3.17 -18.22
C LYS A 74 -20.66 3.64 -16.85
N ILE A 75 -19.93 3.23 -15.82
CA ILE A 75 -20.13 3.68 -14.43
C ILE A 75 -19.58 5.10 -14.30
N GLU A 76 -20.33 5.94 -13.58
CA GLU A 76 -19.92 7.30 -13.21
C GLU A 76 -19.82 7.41 -11.70
N GLY A 77 -18.90 8.27 -11.23
CA GLY A 77 -18.64 8.50 -9.79
C GLY A 77 -17.27 7.99 -9.33
N ALA A 78 -16.52 7.35 -10.22
CA ALA A 78 -15.10 7.01 -10.01
C ALA A 78 -14.19 8.09 -10.61
N ASP A 79 -12.90 8.01 -10.28
CA ASP A 79 -11.84 8.85 -10.85
C ASP A 79 -11.49 8.43 -12.31
N GLU A 80 -10.50 9.08 -12.89
CA GLU A 80 -10.05 8.82 -14.27
C GLU A 80 -9.43 7.43 -14.49
N ASN A 81 -9.08 6.73 -13.40
CA ASN A 81 -8.53 5.38 -13.41
C ASN A 81 -9.58 4.32 -13.03
N ASP A 82 -10.86 4.70 -13.02
CA ASP A 82 -11.99 3.86 -12.58
C ASP A 82 -11.86 3.38 -11.12
N ASN A 83 -11.30 4.24 -10.23
CA ASN A 83 -11.16 3.99 -8.81
C ASN A 83 -12.06 4.92 -8.00
N LEU A 84 -12.57 4.42 -6.89
CA LEU A 84 -13.27 5.19 -5.86
C LEU A 84 -12.72 4.85 -4.49
N THR A 85 -12.47 5.85 -3.67
CA THR A 85 -12.01 5.69 -2.29
C THR A 85 -13.13 6.01 -1.32
N LEU A 86 -13.31 5.17 -0.29
CA LEU A 86 -14.41 5.28 0.66
C LEU A 86 -13.93 4.92 2.07
N PHE A 87 -14.39 5.65 3.08
CA PHE A 87 -14.18 5.27 4.48
C PHE A 87 -15.16 4.18 4.93
N VAL A 88 -14.72 3.32 5.84
CA VAL A 88 -15.59 2.36 6.53
C VAL A 88 -16.77 3.10 7.19
N GLY A 89 -17.97 2.58 7.00
CA GLY A 89 -19.22 3.19 7.50
C GLY A 89 -19.76 4.32 6.62
N LYS A 90 -19.07 4.72 5.56
CA LYS A 90 -19.55 5.77 4.65
C LYS A 90 -20.24 5.18 3.44
N LYS A 91 -21.14 5.99 2.89
CA LYS A 91 -21.91 5.70 1.66
C LYS A 91 -21.44 6.57 0.51
N ALA A 92 -21.57 6.07 -0.69
CA ALA A 92 -21.51 6.83 -1.93
C ALA A 92 -22.58 6.33 -2.90
N SER A 93 -22.88 7.15 -3.90
CA SER A 93 -23.84 6.79 -4.95
C SER A 93 -23.10 6.71 -6.27
N LEU A 94 -23.20 5.56 -6.93
CA LEU A 94 -22.74 5.37 -8.28
C LEU A 94 -23.90 5.59 -9.23
N THR A 95 -23.61 6.16 -10.38
CA THR A 95 -24.56 6.29 -11.50
C THR A 95 -23.98 5.61 -12.73
N TYR A 96 -24.76 5.51 -13.80
CA TYR A 96 -24.28 4.91 -15.03
C TYR A 96 -24.86 5.61 -16.25
N LYS A 97 -24.14 5.54 -17.35
CA LYS A 97 -24.59 5.93 -18.70
C LYS A 97 -24.73 4.70 -19.58
N LEU A 98 -25.77 4.68 -20.39
CA LEU A 98 -25.97 3.66 -21.41
C LEU A 98 -25.71 4.23 -22.80
N PHE A 99 -25.17 3.40 -23.67
CA PHE A 99 -24.91 3.75 -25.07
C PHE A 99 -25.69 2.81 -26.01
N PRO A 100 -26.37 3.39 -26.99
CA PRO A 100 -26.56 4.83 -27.27
C PRO A 100 -27.40 5.52 -26.17
N GLU A 101 -27.36 6.85 -26.10
CA GLU A 101 -28.00 7.67 -25.03
C GLU A 101 -29.52 7.38 -24.76
N LYS A 102 -30.19 6.76 -25.67
CA LYS A 102 -31.63 6.39 -25.53
C LYS A 102 -31.81 4.93 -25.89
N PRO A 103 -31.31 4.00 -25.10
CA PRO A 103 -31.52 2.59 -25.37
C PRO A 103 -32.95 2.20 -25.09
N ALA A 104 -33.43 1.18 -25.82
CA ALA A 104 -34.77 0.62 -25.56
C ALA A 104 -34.88 -0.09 -24.20
N ILE A 105 -33.72 -0.47 -23.65
CA ILE A 105 -33.58 -1.22 -22.40
C ILE A 105 -32.64 -0.45 -21.48
N THR A 106 -33.12 -0.14 -20.30
CA THR A 106 -32.40 0.65 -19.28
C THR A 106 -32.07 -0.14 -18.01
N ALA A 107 -32.55 -1.38 -17.90
CA ALA A 107 -32.33 -2.18 -16.71
C ALA A 107 -30.88 -2.64 -16.60
N VAL A 108 -30.32 -2.42 -15.44
CA VAL A 108 -28.95 -2.86 -15.06
C VAL A 108 -29.03 -3.67 -13.78
N HIS A 109 -27.99 -4.43 -13.57
CA HIS A 109 -27.70 -5.16 -12.36
C HIS A 109 -26.36 -4.70 -11.78
N TRP A 110 -26.36 -4.40 -10.49
CA TRP A 110 -25.17 -4.07 -9.74
C TRP A 110 -24.67 -5.27 -8.94
N GLU A 111 -23.36 -5.48 -8.91
CA GLU A 111 -22.73 -6.57 -8.16
C GLU A 111 -21.42 -6.11 -7.55
N SER A 112 -21.13 -6.60 -6.33
CA SER A 112 -19.85 -6.43 -5.67
C SER A 112 -19.09 -7.75 -5.68
N SER A 113 -17.78 -7.71 -6.01
CA SER A 113 -16.92 -8.89 -5.94
C SER A 113 -16.69 -9.37 -4.50
N ASN A 114 -16.88 -8.47 -3.51
CA ASN A 114 -16.73 -8.80 -2.10
C ASN A 114 -17.69 -7.95 -1.24
N GLU A 115 -18.87 -8.50 -0.95
CA GLU A 115 -19.87 -7.83 -0.12
C GLU A 115 -19.48 -7.65 1.35
N LYS A 116 -18.41 -8.28 1.81
CA LYS A 116 -17.86 -8.03 3.16
C LYS A 116 -17.04 -6.73 3.21
N ILE A 117 -16.52 -6.27 2.08
CA ILE A 117 -15.77 -5.02 1.97
C ILE A 117 -16.69 -3.88 1.52
N VAL A 118 -17.41 -4.08 0.42
CA VAL A 118 -18.36 -3.10 -0.12
C VAL A 118 -19.68 -3.77 -0.42
N LYS A 119 -20.73 -3.31 0.23
CA LYS A 119 -22.10 -3.66 -0.13
C LYS A 119 -22.65 -2.68 -1.17
N ILE A 120 -23.41 -3.16 -2.14
CA ILE A 120 -24.09 -2.34 -3.13
C ILE A 120 -25.56 -2.73 -3.22
N ASP A 121 -26.45 -1.75 -3.37
CA ASP A 121 -27.85 -1.99 -3.59
C ASP A 121 -28.24 -1.89 -5.07
N LYS A 122 -29.53 -2.16 -5.36
CA LYS A 122 -30.09 -2.10 -6.73
C LYS A 122 -30.06 -0.70 -7.37
N ASP A 123 -29.96 0.34 -6.56
CA ASP A 123 -30.00 1.74 -6.99
C ASP A 123 -28.58 2.33 -7.14
N GLY A 124 -27.53 1.50 -6.98
CA GLY A 124 -26.14 1.91 -7.11
C GLY A 124 -25.58 2.60 -5.85
N GLN A 125 -26.28 2.50 -4.71
CA GLN A 125 -25.74 2.98 -3.45
C GLN A 125 -24.74 1.97 -2.89
N ILE A 126 -23.54 2.42 -2.58
CA ILE A 126 -22.50 1.60 -1.97
C ILE A 126 -22.27 2.01 -0.52
N LEU A 127 -21.87 1.03 0.30
CA LEU A 127 -21.49 1.18 1.69
C LEU A 127 -20.19 0.42 1.96
N GLY A 128 -19.16 1.14 2.44
CA GLY A 128 -17.91 0.53 2.89
C GLY A 128 -18.11 -0.16 4.24
N LEU A 129 -17.84 -1.46 4.30
CA LEU A 129 -18.04 -2.29 5.50
C LEU A 129 -16.74 -2.64 6.20
N ALA A 130 -15.68 -2.92 5.45
CA ALA A 130 -14.38 -3.31 5.97
C ALA A 130 -13.25 -2.76 5.08
N PRO A 131 -12.05 -2.56 5.62
CA PRO A 131 -10.89 -2.15 4.82
C PRO A 131 -10.53 -3.20 3.77
N GLY A 132 -10.18 -2.72 2.59
CA GLY A 132 -9.79 -3.56 1.46
C GLY A 132 -10.28 -3.01 0.12
N CYS A 133 -10.25 -3.83 -0.92
CA CYS A 133 -10.70 -3.51 -2.26
C CYS A 133 -11.83 -4.44 -2.71
N ALA A 134 -12.84 -3.89 -3.36
CA ALA A 134 -13.85 -4.66 -4.06
C ALA A 134 -14.09 -4.05 -5.45
N THR A 135 -14.29 -4.91 -6.45
CA THR A 135 -14.73 -4.51 -7.78
C THR A 135 -16.24 -4.42 -7.80
N ILE A 136 -16.75 -3.27 -8.21
CA ILE A 136 -18.18 -3.06 -8.44
C ILE A 136 -18.45 -3.17 -9.94
N ALA A 137 -19.37 -4.02 -10.32
CA ALA A 137 -19.81 -4.22 -11.70
C ALA A 137 -21.22 -3.68 -11.91
N CYS A 138 -21.42 -3.02 -13.05
CA CYS A 138 -22.74 -2.64 -13.57
C CYS A 138 -22.97 -3.38 -14.88
N THR A 139 -23.94 -4.28 -14.92
CA THR A 139 -24.19 -5.13 -16.07
C THR A 139 -25.60 -4.91 -16.63
N THR A 140 -25.70 -4.68 -17.93
CA THR A 140 -26.98 -4.60 -18.61
C THR A 140 -27.62 -5.99 -18.76
N VAL A 141 -28.91 -6.07 -19.01
CA VAL A 141 -29.61 -7.35 -19.30
C VAL A 141 -29.05 -8.07 -20.53
N LEU A 142 -28.37 -7.38 -21.41
CA LEU A 142 -27.73 -7.97 -22.60
C LEU A 142 -26.30 -8.47 -22.31
N GLY A 143 -25.79 -8.30 -21.09
CA GLY A 143 -24.50 -8.79 -20.69
C GLY A 143 -23.32 -7.81 -20.92
N TYR A 144 -23.56 -6.58 -21.38
CA TYR A 144 -22.54 -5.55 -21.41
C TYR A 144 -22.26 -5.09 -19.97
N SER A 145 -20.99 -5.01 -19.61
CA SER A 145 -20.58 -4.69 -18.23
C SER A 145 -19.49 -3.63 -18.23
N ASP A 146 -19.53 -2.79 -17.21
CA ASP A 146 -18.43 -1.91 -16.81
C ASP A 146 -18.09 -2.13 -15.35
N THR A 147 -16.87 -1.85 -14.95
CA THR A 147 -16.38 -2.11 -13.60
C THR A 147 -15.54 -0.98 -13.09
N ILE A 148 -15.62 -0.73 -11.77
CA ILE A 148 -14.73 0.15 -11.03
C ILE A 148 -14.15 -0.57 -9.83
N LYS A 149 -13.00 -0.11 -9.32
CA LYS A 149 -12.43 -0.55 -8.04
C LYS A 149 -12.83 0.40 -6.93
N VAL A 150 -13.32 -0.13 -5.83
CA VAL A 150 -13.63 0.63 -4.62
C VAL A 150 -12.68 0.23 -3.53
N TYR A 151 -11.83 1.16 -3.11
CA TYR A 151 -10.89 1.01 -2.01
C TYR A 151 -11.52 1.55 -0.73
N VAL A 152 -11.65 0.70 0.28
CA VAL A 152 -12.20 1.06 1.59
C VAL A 152 -11.09 1.08 2.61
N TYR A 153 -11.03 2.12 3.43
CA TYR A 153 -10.04 2.27 4.48
C TYR A 153 -10.67 2.82 5.77
N GLU A 154 -10.07 2.50 6.90
CA GLU A 154 -10.46 2.99 8.23
C GLU A 154 -9.58 4.16 8.68
N TYR A 155 -8.32 4.15 8.24
CA TYR A 155 -7.33 5.16 8.57
C TYR A 155 -6.66 5.71 7.31
N GLU A 156 -6.74 7.03 7.14
CA GLU A 156 -6.21 7.71 5.94
C GLU A 156 -4.67 7.77 5.90
N GLY A 157 -4.03 7.64 7.05
CA GLY A 157 -2.60 7.79 7.19
C GLY A 157 -2.19 9.19 7.64
N ASN A 158 -0.91 9.33 7.97
CA ASN A 158 -0.27 10.61 8.21
C ASN A 158 0.74 10.86 7.08
N ALA A 159 0.25 11.47 6.00
CA ALA A 159 1.03 11.68 4.78
C ALA A 159 2.28 12.53 4.99
N GLU A 160 2.25 13.50 5.90
CA GLU A 160 3.40 14.36 6.20
C GLU A 160 4.54 13.55 6.83
N LEU A 161 4.28 12.85 7.93
CA LEU A 161 5.29 12.05 8.62
C LEU A 161 5.75 10.86 7.75
N ALA A 162 4.82 10.18 7.09
CA ALA A 162 5.14 9.09 6.19
C ALA A 162 6.05 9.56 5.04
N GLY A 163 5.74 10.71 4.43
CA GLY A 163 6.54 11.32 3.38
C GLY A 163 7.95 11.71 3.83
N GLN A 164 8.10 12.22 5.05
CA GLN A 164 9.42 12.53 5.63
C GLN A 164 10.27 11.26 5.74
N LEU A 165 9.74 10.19 6.32
CA LEU A 165 10.48 8.93 6.43
C LEU A 165 10.77 8.31 5.07
N PHE A 166 9.79 8.33 4.15
CA PHE A 166 9.99 7.85 2.78
C PHE A 166 11.18 8.55 2.12
N THR A 167 11.23 9.88 2.18
CA THR A 167 12.32 10.67 1.58
C THR A 167 13.67 10.29 2.16
N LEU A 168 13.78 10.21 3.49
CA LEU A 168 15.04 9.85 4.16
C LEU A 168 15.56 8.46 3.75
N LEU A 169 14.69 7.46 3.67
CA LEU A 169 15.06 6.11 3.27
C LEU A 169 15.40 6.04 1.78
N ASN A 170 14.65 6.74 0.95
CA ASN A 170 14.86 6.80 -0.48
C ASN A 170 16.20 7.48 -0.83
N ASP A 171 16.53 8.60 -0.19
CA ASP A 171 17.81 9.29 -0.36
C ASP A 171 18.99 8.42 0.06
N ALA A 172 18.83 7.71 1.18
CA ALA A 172 19.85 6.78 1.64
C ALA A 172 20.08 5.63 0.64
N ARG A 173 19.01 5.08 0.05
CA ARG A 173 19.07 4.07 -1.00
C ARG A 173 19.78 4.60 -2.25
N VAL A 174 19.32 5.73 -2.78
CA VAL A 174 19.89 6.34 -3.98
C VAL A 174 21.38 6.60 -3.79
N LYS A 175 21.77 7.17 -2.65
CA LYS A 175 23.18 7.44 -2.32
C LYS A 175 24.01 6.15 -2.27
N ALA A 176 23.49 5.09 -1.65
CA ALA A 176 24.23 3.84 -1.51
C ALA A 176 24.42 3.14 -2.86
N LEU A 177 23.39 3.04 -3.68
CA LEU A 177 23.45 2.35 -4.97
C LEU A 177 24.23 3.14 -6.02
N SER A 178 24.12 4.47 -6.05
CA SER A 178 24.95 5.31 -6.93
C SER A 178 26.45 5.15 -6.60
N ALA A 179 26.82 5.14 -5.31
CA ALA A 179 28.20 4.95 -4.90
C ALA A 179 28.76 3.57 -5.32
N THR A 180 27.93 2.55 -5.33
CA THR A 180 28.32 1.20 -5.78
C THR A 180 28.52 1.18 -7.29
N ALA A 181 27.62 1.79 -8.06
CA ALA A 181 27.73 1.90 -9.53
C ALA A 181 29.01 2.66 -9.95
N ASP A 182 29.32 3.78 -9.29
CA ASP A 182 30.54 4.56 -9.56
C ASP A 182 31.80 3.75 -9.28
N ALA A 183 31.79 2.95 -8.20
CA ALA A 183 32.93 2.08 -7.84
C ALA A 183 33.14 0.97 -8.87
N ASP A 184 32.07 0.36 -9.37
CA ASP A 184 32.11 -0.69 -10.40
C ASP A 184 32.57 -0.13 -11.75
N GLN A 185 32.15 1.08 -12.10
CA GLN A 185 32.61 1.77 -13.32
C GLN A 185 34.10 2.11 -13.23
N ALA A 186 34.56 2.65 -12.11
CA ALA A 186 35.96 2.94 -11.89
C ALA A 186 36.86 1.68 -11.92
N ALA A 187 36.35 0.54 -11.41
CA ALA A 187 37.05 -0.73 -11.47
C ALA A 187 37.14 -1.29 -12.90
N THR A 188 36.12 -1.05 -13.74
CA THR A 188 36.11 -1.48 -15.15
C THR A 188 37.00 -0.59 -16.02
N GLU A 189 37.05 0.72 -15.78
CA GLU A 189 37.91 1.67 -16.51
C GLU A 189 39.38 1.50 -16.12
N GLY A 190 39.68 1.15 -14.86
CA GLY A 190 41.05 0.85 -14.39
C GLY A 190 41.66 -0.38 -15.05
N ALA A 191 40.86 -1.27 -15.65
CA ALA A 191 41.31 -2.46 -16.39
C ALA A 191 41.53 -2.16 -17.89
N ALA A 192 41.14 -0.99 -18.41
CA ALA A 192 41.10 -0.67 -19.83
C ALA A 192 42.07 0.48 -20.27
N THR A 193 42.95 0.99 -19.41
CA THR A 193 43.87 2.07 -19.78
C THR A 193 45.19 1.61 -20.34
N GLU A 194 45.23 1.42 -21.67
CA GLU A 194 46.29 1.98 -22.54
C GLU A 194 45.65 2.47 -23.84
N GLY A 195 45.56 3.83 -23.97
CA GLY A 195 45.40 4.52 -25.26
C GLY A 195 44.07 5.20 -25.56
N ALA A 196 43.96 6.46 -25.27
CA ALA A 196 43.62 7.57 -26.19
C ALA A 196 42.99 8.75 -25.44
N ALA A 197 43.66 9.86 -25.46
CA ALA A 197 43.11 11.17 -25.06
C ALA A 197 42.13 11.67 -26.14
N SER A 198 40.90 12.10 -25.72
CA SER A 198 40.07 12.99 -26.55
C SER A 198 39.38 14.02 -25.66
N GLU A 199 39.52 15.28 -26.09
CA GLU A 199 38.98 16.50 -25.49
C GLU A 199 37.47 16.45 -25.36
N GLN A 200 36.97 16.80 -24.17
CA GLN A 200 35.55 17.04 -23.92
C GLN A 200 35.26 18.52 -23.88
N ALA A 201 34.43 18.96 -24.83
CA ALA A 201 33.85 20.29 -24.87
C ALA A 201 32.73 20.43 -23.83
N ALA A 202 32.80 21.54 -23.08
CA ALA A 202 31.76 21.95 -22.16
C ALA A 202 30.50 22.33 -22.93
N THR A 203 29.38 21.74 -22.57
CA THR A 203 28.04 22.16 -23.01
C THR A 203 27.26 22.75 -21.83
N GLU A 204 26.62 23.88 -22.14
CA GLU A 204 25.88 24.75 -21.23
C GLU A 204 24.72 24.06 -20.53
N GLU A 205 24.56 24.35 -19.22
CA GLU A 205 23.41 24.00 -18.39
C GLU A 205 22.12 24.62 -18.93
N THR A 206 21.28 23.82 -19.55
CA THR A 206 19.84 24.09 -19.61
C THR A 206 19.18 23.43 -18.42
N ALA A 207 18.37 24.18 -17.67
CA ALA A 207 17.58 23.71 -16.54
C ALA A 207 16.75 22.48 -16.95
N SER A 208 17.22 21.29 -16.59
CA SER A 208 16.53 20.04 -16.81
C SER A 208 15.61 19.76 -15.59
N GLU A 209 14.38 19.32 -15.85
CA GLU A 209 13.62 18.54 -14.88
C GLU A 209 14.60 17.56 -14.24
N GLU A 210 14.72 17.56 -12.90
CA GLU A 210 15.60 16.63 -12.19
C GLU A 210 15.20 15.21 -12.59
N ALA A 211 16.04 14.55 -13.35
CA ALA A 211 15.82 13.17 -13.74
C ALA A 211 15.77 12.31 -12.47
N VAL A 212 14.64 11.68 -12.22
CA VAL A 212 14.49 10.76 -11.09
C VAL A 212 15.55 9.67 -11.20
N SER A 213 16.31 9.46 -10.12
CA SER A 213 17.34 8.43 -10.09
C SER A 213 16.76 7.05 -10.41
N PRO A 214 17.43 6.23 -11.23
CA PRO A 214 16.97 4.86 -11.52
C PRO A 214 16.92 3.97 -10.29
N TYR A 215 17.57 4.38 -9.20
CA TYR A 215 17.59 3.66 -7.93
C TYR A 215 16.50 4.12 -6.96
N ALA A 216 15.75 5.15 -7.28
CA ALA A 216 14.70 5.66 -6.41
C ALA A 216 13.54 4.66 -6.31
N PHE A 217 12.95 4.56 -5.11
CA PHE A 217 11.69 3.84 -4.95
C PHE A 217 10.53 4.58 -5.62
N ILE A 218 9.58 3.81 -6.11
CA ILE A 218 8.30 4.30 -6.61
C ILE A 218 7.30 4.33 -5.45
N ASN A 219 6.62 5.45 -5.24
CA ASN A 219 5.57 5.64 -4.23
C ASN A 219 4.31 6.25 -4.87
N THR A 220 3.85 5.68 -5.95
CA THR A 220 2.66 6.18 -6.66
C THR A 220 1.46 5.23 -6.58
N ASP A 221 1.63 4.07 -5.93
CA ASP A 221 0.57 3.09 -5.80
C ASP A 221 -0.34 3.43 -4.61
N VAL A 222 -1.53 3.93 -4.91
CA VAL A 222 -2.54 4.31 -3.92
C VAL A 222 -2.99 3.09 -3.10
N ALA A 223 -3.16 1.92 -3.72
CA ALA A 223 -3.59 0.71 -3.04
C ALA A 223 -2.55 0.24 -2.02
N LEU A 224 -1.25 0.27 -2.39
CA LEU A 224 -0.17 -0.05 -1.48
C LEU A 224 -0.13 0.91 -0.29
N GLN A 225 -0.23 2.22 -0.54
CA GLN A 225 -0.23 3.22 0.53
C GLN A 225 -1.38 2.98 1.50
N GLN A 226 -2.58 2.68 0.99
CA GLN A 226 -3.74 2.37 1.83
C GLN A 226 -3.56 1.07 2.62
N ALA A 227 -3.00 0.04 2.01
CA ALA A 227 -2.68 -1.21 2.70
C ALA A 227 -1.71 -0.99 3.87
N VAL A 228 -0.65 -0.22 3.66
CA VAL A 228 0.35 0.08 4.70
C VAL A 228 -0.25 0.96 5.81
N ASN A 229 -1.05 1.96 5.48
CA ASN A 229 -1.76 2.78 6.45
C ASN A 229 -2.72 1.95 7.31
N GLN A 230 -3.48 1.06 6.69
CA GLN A 230 -4.40 0.18 7.41
C GLN A 230 -3.62 -0.76 8.34
N ARG A 231 -2.51 -1.32 7.88
CA ARG A 231 -1.74 -2.25 8.70
C ARG A 231 -1.11 -1.58 9.92
N VAL A 232 -0.51 -0.39 9.77
CA VAL A 232 0.06 0.34 10.92
C VAL A 232 -1.03 0.74 11.93
N TYR A 233 -2.24 1.03 11.46
CA TYR A 233 -3.39 1.30 12.33
C TYR A 233 -3.85 0.04 13.09
N GLU A 234 -3.93 -1.11 12.43
CA GLU A 234 -4.23 -2.40 13.08
C GLU A 234 -3.24 -2.70 14.21
N GLU A 235 -1.93 -2.52 13.96
CA GLU A 235 -0.87 -2.72 14.95
C GLU A 235 -1.00 -1.77 16.14
N ALA A 236 -1.31 -0.51 15.89
CA ALA A 236 -1.56 0.46 16.94
C ALA A 236 -2.79 0.09 17.79
N CYS A 237 -3.86 -0.43 17.17
CA CYS A 237 -5.04 -0.89 17.87
C CYS A 237 -4.79 -2.13 18.74
N GLU A 238 -3.88 -3.01 18.33
CA GLU A 238 -3.48 -4.16 19.12
C GLU A 238 -2.42 -3.85 20.17
N GLY A 239 -1.69 -2.74 20.02
CA GLY A 239 -0.57 -2.37 20.89
C GLY A 239 0.62 -3.30 20.75
N LYS A 240 0.73 -4.01 19.64
CA LYS A 240 1.82 -4.95 19.31
C LYS A 240 2.07 -4.96 17.81
N MET A 241 3.28 -5.33 17.48
CA MET A 241 3.71 -5.56 16.12
C MET A 241 4.03 -7.04 15.95
N ASP A 242 3.18 -7.77 15.28
CA ASP A 242 3.40 -9.18 15.02
C ASP A 242 2.98 -9.58 13.60
N SER A 243 3.19 -10.83 13.25
CA SER A 243 2.90 -11.36 11.92
C SER A 243 1.42 -11.62 11.67
N THR A 244 0.55 -11.46 12.68
CA THR A 244 -0.89 -11.71 12.56
C THR A 244 -1.68 -10.42 12.50
N ARG A 245 -2.86 -10.48 11.91
CA ARG A 245 -3.77 -9.36 11.78
C ARG A 245 -5.00 -9.57 12.66
N PRO A 246 -5.50 -8.50 13.29
CA PRO A 246 -6.71 -8.58 14.12
C PRO A 246 -7.95 -8.86 13.25
N ASN A 247 -8.92 -9.55 13.87
CA ASN A 247 -10.19 -9.85 13.21
C ASN A 247 -11.26 -8.78 13.54
N PHE A 248 -10.97 -7.52 13.27
CA PHE A 248 -11.90 -6.43 13.60
C PHE A 248 -13.22 -6.47 12.80
N TYR A 249 -13.19 -7.08 11.61
CA TYR A 249 -14.31 -7.07 10.67
C TYR A 249 -14.85 -8.46 10.32
N GLY A 250 -14.50 -9.48 11.10
CA GLY A 250 -14.93 -10.84 10.81
C GLY A 250 -14.36 -11.43 9.52
N MET A 251 -13.21 -10.91 9.06
CA MET A 251 -12.53 -11.38 7.85
C MET A 251 -11.78 -12.70 8.04
N GLY A 252 -11.71 -13.20 9.26
CA GLY A 252 -11.02 -14.43 9.67
C GLY A 252 -9.99 -14.19 10.77
N ASP A 253 -9.78 -15.19 11.59
CA ASP A 253 -8.78 -15.16 12.65
C ASP A 253 -7.42 -15.60 12.12
N ASP A 254 -6.34 -15.20 12.80
CA ASP A 254 -4.95 -15.59 12.53
C ASP A 254 -4.47 -15.31 11.10
N ARG A 255 -5.00 -14.28 10.47
CA ARG A 255 -4.56 -13.86 9.14
C ARG A 255 -3.13 -13.33 9.21
N GLN A 256 -2.28 -13.79 8.29
CA GLN A 256 -0.93 -13.27 8.17
C GLN A 256 -0.92 -11.81 7.73
N HIS A 257 0.07 -11.03 8.15
CA HIS A 257 0.20 -9.61 7.81
C HIS A 257 0.20 -9.36 6.29
N THR A 258 0.75 -10.26 5.51
CA THR A 258 0.79 -10.17 4.03
C THR A 258 -0.60 -10.23 3.39
N THR A 259 -1.63 -10.73 4.08
CA THR A 259 -3.01 -10.74 3.55
C THR A 259 -3.56 -9.34 3.32
N ILE A 260 -2.94 -8.29 3.90
CA ILE A 260 -3.32 -6.91 3.62
C ILE A 260 -3.15 -6.58 2.13
N LEU A 261 -2.13 -7.10 1.47
CA LEU A 261 -1.91 -6.90 0.05
C LEU A 261 -3.05 -7.49 -0.78
N THR A 262 -3.48 -8.71 -0.44
CA THR A 262 -4.60 -9.38 -1.11
C THR A 262 -5.92 -8.64 -0.88
N ASP A 263 -6.13 -8.10 0.33
CA ASP A 263 -7.36 -7.33 0.63
C ASP A 263 -7.47 -6.06 -0.23
N TYR A 264 -6.34 -5.48 -0.62
CA TYR A 264 -6.26 -4.31 -1.49
C TYR A 264 -5.99 -4.64 -2.95
N ASP A 265 -6.15 -5.91 -3.35
CA ASP A 265 -5.94 -6.40 -4.73
C ASP A 265 -4.53 -6.10 -5.27
N ILE A 266 -3.53 -6.15 -4.38
CA ILE A 266 -2.14 -5.91 -4.72
C ILE A 266 -1.48 -7.25 -5.01
N HIS A 267 -1.00 -7.40 -6.25
CA HIS A 267 -0.26 -8.56 -6.70
C HIS A 267 1.22 -8.24 -6.80
N SER A 268 2.07 -9.07 -6.18
CA SER A 268 3.52 -8.88 -6.22
C SER A 268 4.26 -10.22 -6.35
N ARG A 269 5.46 -10.22 -6.91
CA ARG A 269 6.36 -11.38 -6.94
C ARG A 269 7.04 -11.62 -5.59
N GLY A 270 7.05 -10.64 -4.71
CA GLY A 270 7.62 -10.71 -3.38
C GLY A 270 7.43 -9.41 -2.64
N SER A 271 7.23 -9.48 -1.35
CA SER A 271 7.11 -8.32 -0.48
C SER A 271 7.88 -8.53 0.81
N THR A 272 8.31 -7.45 1.42
CA THR A 272 8.89 -7.46 2.76
C THR A 272 8.38 -6.27 3.55
N CYS A 273 8.18 -6.48 4.84
CA CYS A 273 7.97 -5.40 5.78
C CYS A 273 9.27 -5.14 6.52
N LEU A 274 9.73 -3.90 6.50
CA LEU A 274 10.67 -3.45 7.49
C LEU A 274 9.91 -3.21 8.78
N ASN A 275 10.41 -3.77 9.79
CA ASN A 275 9.97 -3.77 11.18
C ASN A 275 9.14 -2.58 11.59
N GLY A 276 8.03 -2.87 12.23
CA GLY A 276 7.28 -1.87 12.94
C GLY A 276 8.11 -1.24 14.05
N ILE A 277 8.16 0.08 14.06
CA ILE A 277 8.79 0.86 15.13
C ILE A 277 7.69 1.69 15.77
N TRP A 278 7.60 1.68 17.10
CA TRP A 278 6.70 2.55 17.81
C TRP A 278 7.39 3.18 19.02
N GLY A 279 6.96 4.38 19.37
CA GLY A 279 7.52 5.17 20.46
C GLY A 279 7.42 6.66 20.20
N GLU A 280 8.14 7.42 21.00
CA GLU A 280 8.26 8.87 20.85
C GLU A 280 9.42 9.19 19.88
N TYR A 281 9.24 8.78 18.61
CA TYR A 281 10.27 8.93 17.58
C TYR A 281 9.84 9.88 16.46
N THR A 282 10.79 10.69 15.97
CA THR A 282 10.64 11.45 14.72
C THR A 282 10.99 10.57 13.51
N ALA A 283 10.66 11.03 12.31
CA ALA A 283 11.02 10.34 11.07
C ALA A 283 12.54 10.14 10.93
N GLU A 284 13.34 11.14 11.33
CA GLU A 284 14.79 11.07 11.29
C GLU A 284 15.35 10.00 12.23
N GLN A 285 14.81 9.91 13.45
CA GLN A 285 15.22 8.89 14.42
C GLN A 285 14.85 7.49 13.93
N VAL A 286 13.68 7.32 13.33
CA VAL A 286 13.26 6.04 12.73
C VAL A 286 14.15 5.68 11.55
N ALA A 287 14.48 6.63 10.68
CA ALA A 287 15.41 6.41 9.57
C ALA A 287 16.79 5.99 10.09
N GLU A 288 17.31 6.65 11.14
CA GLU A 288 18.58 6.29 11.77
C GLU A 288 18.55 4.86 12.33
N ILE A 289 17.49 4.47 13.03
CA ILE A 289 17.29 3.11 13.55
C ILE A 289 17.33 2.08 12.42
N LEU A 290 16.54 2.29 11.37
CA LEU A 290 16.46 1.38 10.23
C LEU A 290 17.79 1.28 9.46
N LEU A 291 18.45 2.40 9.22
CA LEU A 291 19.72 2.45 8.47
C LEU A 291 20.94 1.99 9.28
N SER A 292 20.85 1.94 10.62
CA SER A 292 21.89 1.38 11.47
C SER A 292 21.80 -0.15 11.60
N SER A 293 20.64 -0.75 11.27
CA SER A 293 20.47 -2.20 11.18
C SER A 293 21.00 -2.70 9.83
N GLU A 294 21.97 -3.59 9.83
CA GLU A 294 22.54 -4.17 8.60
C GLU A 294 21.45 -4.89 7.76
N ASP A 295 20.53 -5.58 8.43
CA ASP A 295 19.43 -6.28 7.76
C ASP A 295 18.48 -5.31 7.07
N SER A 296 17.97 -4.30 7.79
CA SER A 296 17.08 -3.29 7.23
C SER A 296 17.76 -2.50 6.10
N LYS A 297 19.01 -2.12 6.30
CA LYS A 297 19.82 -1.44 5.29
C LYS A 297 20.00 -2.30 4.04
N SER A 298 20.31 -3.58 4.20
CA SER A 298 20.43 -4.52 3.09
C SER A 298 19.14 -4.65 2.30
N MET A 299 17.98 -4.66 2.97
CA MET A 299 16.67 -4.68 2.30
C MET A 299 16.39 -3.37 1.55
N ILE A 300 16.64 -2.20 2.19
CA ILE A 300 16.44 -0.89 1.57
C ILE A 300 17.31 -0.72 0.31
N THR A 301 18.53 -1.22 0.33
CA THR A 301 19.46 -1.13 -0.81
C THR A 301 19.36 -2.30 -1.78
N ASN A 302 18.43 -3.23 -1.61
CA ASN A 302 18.22 -4.31 -2.55
C ASN A 302 17.46 -3.81 -3.79
N GLU A 303 18.10 -3.87 -4.96
CA GLU A 303 17.55 -3.39 -6.22
C GLU A 303 16.31 -4.15 -6.70
N LYS A 304 16.04 -5.35 -6.17
CA LYS A 304 14.84 -6.11 -6.51
C LYS A 304 13.54 -5.42 -6.06
N TYR A 305 13.60 -4.64 -4.98
CA TYR A 305 12.44 -3.89 -4.51
C TYR A 305 12.38 -2.56 -5.26
N GLU A 306 11.31 -2.37 -6.00
CA GLU A 306 11.07 -1.15 -6.79
C GLU A 306 10.09 -0.21 -6.09
N TYR A 307 9.16 -0.76 -5.32
CA TYR A 307 8.12 0.01 -4.64
C TYR A 307 8.35 0.02 -3.13
N MET A 308 8.10 1.18 -2.52
CA MET A 308 8.09 1.34 -1.07
C MET A 308 6.94 2.24 -0.66
N SER A 309 6.24 1.86 0.40
CA SER A 309 5.29 2.74 1.10
C SER A 309 5.57 2.76 2.58
N VAL A 310 5.32 3.91 3.18
CA VAL A 310 5.49 4.14 4.61
C VAL A 310 4.13 4.42 5.24
N GLY A 311 3.77 3.64 6.24
CA GLY A 311 2.61 3.90 7.11
C GLY A 311 3.07 4.58 8.39
N CYS A 312 2.29 5.56 8.83
CA CYS A 312 2.53 6.25 10.08
C CYS A 312 1.20 6.55 10.77
N TYR A 313 1.05 6.05 12.01
CA TYR A 313 -0.07 6.39 12.88
C TYR A 313 0.45 7.09 14.13
N LYS A 314 -0.10 8.27 14.46
CA LYS A 314 0.29 9.05 15.62
C LYS A 314 -0.86 9.13 16.62
N ASN A 315 -0.56 8.76 17.88
CA ASN A 315 -1.49 8.88 19.00
C ASN A 315 -0.79 9.61 20.18
N GLY A 316 -1.11 10.88 20.34
CA GLY A 316 -0.42 11.74 21.29
C GLY A 316 1.06 11.89 20.91
N GLU A 317 1.95 11.53 21.83
CA GLU A 317 3.40 11.56 21.59
C GLU A 317 3.92 10.26 20.95
N VAL A 318 3.14 9.18 21.00
CA VAL A 318 3.54 7.88 20.43
C VAL A 318 3.21 7.82 18.96
N THR A 319 4.18 7.40 18.18
CA THR A 319 4.06 7.21 16.73
C THR A 319 4.36 5.74 16.39
N TYR A 320 3.54 5.16 15.55
CA TYR A 320 3.70 3.82 14.99
C TYR A 320 4.12 3.95 13.55
N TRP A 321 5.15 3.21 13.15
CA TRP A 321 5.75 3.28 11.83
C TRP A 321 5.85 1.90 11.21
N LEU A 322 5.49 1.78 9.96
CA LEU A 322 5.64 0.57 9.16
C LEU A 322 6.15 0.93 7.78
N VAL A 323 7.15 0.20 7.31
CA VAL A 323 7.68 0.34 5.96
C VAL A 323 7.46 -0.98 5.22
N MET A 324 6.81 -0.92 4.08
CA MET A 324 6.60 -2.07 3.22
C MET A 324 7.21 -1.82 1.85
N MET A 325 7.96 -2.82 1.37
CA MET A 325 8.56 -2.82 0.05
C MET A 325 8.11 -4.04 -0.73
N PHE A 326 7.97 -3.92 -2.04
CA PHE A 326 7.62 -5.07 -2.86
C PHE A 326 8.21 -5.01 -4.27
N ILE A 327 8.19 -6.19 -4.91
CA ILE A 327 8.64 -6.44 -6.28
C ILE A 327 7.38 -6.54 -7.14
N PRO A 328 7.21 -5.71 -8.17
CA PRO A 328 6.06 -5.80 -9.06
C PRO A 328 6.10 -7.08 -9.91
N PHE A 329 4.96 -7.39 -10.52
CA PHE A 329 4.86 -8.48 -11.51
C PHE A 329 5.50 -8.13 -12.82
#